data_db37ef5fbf9c24001e636729517b8fa2
#
_entry.id   db37ef5fbf9c24001e636729517b8fa2
#
_cell.length_a   1.000
_cell.length_b   1.000
_cell.length_c   1.000
_cell.angle_alpha   90.00
_cell.angle_beta   90.00
_cell.angle_gamma   90.00
#
_symmetry.space_group_name_H-M   'P 1'
#
loop_
_entity.id
_entity.type
_entity.pdbx_description
1 polymer ?
#
loop_
_entity_poly.entity_id
_entity_poly.type
_entity_poly.pdbx_seq_one_letter_code
_entity_poly.pdbx_strand_id
1 'polypeptide(L)'
;NIASTGALKDGMNVKANVDFDQYETWNVDLNQAEQKNRQPSPMLMDVAWSNIDRAVPYVGWLSSESGQVKLALVEGQQDIHVATLVRPHEKATLPAGQYQAQLNLKNNNLNVPSFSYLASKGSLTGQALVELPDDKRQLKWNALVNAKDFNPQSVAAAAPIHLLNGQIKANGFARPNQQIIQLDAINLTGQIANQSKPETVKLTGKSTAAILFNDEKAGGGFKGFAVNYDGFLHASQLPQGDGSLKIRVAGTPSRINITEFKHNGAAGQITANGLLNLNNGIGWDVNASLIRFKPHYFVSSVRGEISGNVKSQGVWSDQLKRVNVERLNLAGMINNKALRAKGNLALIINSNQKGFIPQQFEANNLFVFYSQNQIQASGNAQNLRVKI
;
A
#
# COMPACT_ATOMS: atom_id res chain seq x y z
N ASN A 1 1.07 -24.15 -38.77
CA ASN A 1 1.98 -24.18 -39.90
C ASN A 1 3.38 -23.78 -39.46
N ILE A 2 4.39 -24.59 -39.77
CA ILE A 2 5.80 -24.32 -39.50
C ILE A 2 6.54 -24.33 -40.82
N ALA A 3 7.23 -23.27 -41.16
CA ALA A 3 8.11 -23.19 -42.30
C ALA A 3 9.54 -22.88 -41.83
N SER A 4 10.54 -23.62 -42.26
CA SER A 4 11.94 -23.36 -41.99
C SER A 4 12.76 -23.31 -43.27
N THR A 5 13.69 -22.38 -43.35
CA THR A 5 14.62 -22.26 -44.49
C THR A 5 16.03 -21.98 -43.96
N GLY A 6 17.03 -22.56 -44.59
CA GLY A 6 18.44 -22.36 -44.27
C GLY A 6 19.05 -23.47 -43.41
N ALA A 7 20.38 -23.58 -43.43
CA ALA A 7 21.18 -24.41 -42.53
C ALA A 7 21.85 -23.56 -41.48
N LEU A 8 22.12 -24.11 -40.29
CA LEU A 8 22.74 -23.39 -39.14
C LEU A 8 24.04 -22.64 -39.49
N LYS A 9 24.78 -23.05 -40.52
CA LYS A 9 26.01 -22.37 -40.98
C LYS A 9 25.75 -21.18 -41.90
N ASP A 10 24.62 -21.20 -42.61
CA ASP A 10 24.27 -20.22 -43.64
C ASP A 10 23.17 -19.25 -43.14
N GLY A 11 22.91 -19.27 -41.86
CA GLY A 11 21.79 -18.56 -41.24
C GLY A 11 20.52 -19.45 -41.21
N MET A 12 19.59 -19.11 -40.33
CA MET A 12 18.33 -19.84 -40.16
C MET A 12 17.17 -18.86 -40.09
N ASN A 13 16.10 -19.18 -40.82
CA ASN A 13 14.82 -18.50 -40.69
C ASN A 13 13.73 -19.53 -40.40
N VAL A 14 13.03 -19.40 -39.31
CA VAL A 14 11.89 -20.25 -38.96
C VAL A 14 10.68 -19.36 -38.72
N LYS A 15 9.61 -19.61 -39.46
CA LYS A 15 8.32 -18.98 -39.26
C LYS A 15 7.32 -20.03 -38.83
N ALA A 16 6.67 -19.79 -37.70
CA ALA A 16 5.60 -20.64 -37.20
C ALA A 16 4.35 -19.81 -36.96
N ASN A 17 3.23 -20.30 -37.44
CA ASN A 17 1.92 -19.79 -37.11
C ASN A 17 1.17 -20.92 -36.39
N VAL A 18 0.79 -20.68 -35.15
CA VAL A 18 0.14 -21.65 -34.26
C VAL A 18 -1.20 -21.10 -33.82
N ASP A 19 -2.27 -21.76 -34.26
CA ASP A 19 -3.64 -21.48 -33.84
C ASP A 19 -4.02 -22.52 -32.79
N PHE A 20 -4.34 -22.08 -31.57
CA PHE A 20 -4.75 -22.96 -30.47
C PHE A 20 -6.25 -23.23 -30.48
N ASP A 21 -7.03 -22.26 -30.94
CA ASP A 21 -8.46 -22.36 -31.22
C ASP A 21 -8.85 -21.33 -32.29
N GLN A 22 -10.14 -21.14 -32.54
CA GLN A 22 -10.59 -20.17 -33.53
C GLN A 22 -10.34 -18.70 -33.17
N TYR A 23 -9.79 -18.42 -31.96
CA TYR A 23 -9.61 -17.04 -31.45
C TYR A 23 -8.16 -16.73 -31.09
N GLU A 24 -7.40 -17.71 -30.58
CA GLU A 24 -6.02 -17.51 -30.11
C GLU A 24 -5.02 -17.88 -31.21
N THR A 25 -4.21 -16.90 -31.63
CA THR A 25 -3.15 -17.12 -32.64
C THR A 25 -1.80 -16.64 -32.09
N TRP A 26 -0.75 -17.40 -32.47
CA TRP A 26 0.65 -17.09 -32.20
C TRP A 26 1.43 -17.09 -33.49
N ASN A 27 2.18 -16.02 -33.74
CA ASN A 27 3.11 -15.91 -34.84
C ASN A 27 4.52 -15.85 -34.26
N VAL A 28 5.37 -16.74 -34.67
CA VAL A 28 6.77 -16.81 -34.26
C VAL A 28 7.64 -16.65 -35.48
N ASP A 29 8.53 -15.66 -35.48
CA ASP A 29 9.57 -15.48 -36.51
C ASP A 29 10.94 -15.56 -35.83
N LEU A 30 11.71 -16.57 -36.15
CA LEU A 30 13.07 -16.76 -35.66
C LEU A 30 14.02 -16.55 -36.84
N ASN A 31 14.94 -15.62 -36.71
CA ASN A 31 15.91 -15.26 -37.72
C ASN A 31 17.32 -15.22 -37.13
N GLN A 32 18.23 -15.95 -37.72
CA GLN A 32 19.67 -15.90 -37.46
C GLN A 32 20.40 -15.58 -38.74
N ALA A 33 21.08 -14.45 -38.78
CA ALA A 33 21.87 -14.06 -39.93
C ALA A 33 23.10 -14.99 -40.13
N GLU A 34 23.55 -15.09 -41.37
CA GLU A 34 24.77 -15.83 -41.72
C GLU A 34 25.99 -15.31 -40.94
N GLN A 35 26.80 -16.19 -40.43
CA GLN A 35 28.00 -15.85 -39.68
C GLN A 35 29.11 -15.36 -40.62
N LYS A 36 29.30 -14.05 -40.72
CA LYS A 36 30.40 -13.42 -41.46
C LYS A 36 31.58 -13.07 -40.55
N ASN A 37 32.79 -13.42 -40.99
CA ASN A 37 34.06 -13.03 -40.36
C ASN A 37 34.21 -13.50 -38.89
N ARG A 38 33.73 -14.68 -38.51
CA ARG A 38 33.83 -15.24 -37.16
C ARG A 38 33.18 -14.37 -36.04
N GLN A 39 32.44 -13.33 -36.39
CA GLN A 39 31.65 -12.59 -35.40
C GLN A 39 30.33 -13.34 -35.17
N PRO A 40 29.91 -13.50 -33.92
CA PRO A 40 28.65 -14.14 -33.63
C PRO A 40 27.49 -13.31 -34.20
N SER A 41 26.67 -13.96 -35.02
CA SER A 41 25.50 -13.31 -35.57
C SER A 41 24.37 -13.28 -34.54
N PRO A 42 23.67 -12.16 -34.37
CA PRO A 42 22.53 -12.10 -33.48
C PRO A 42 21.44 -13.07 -33.93
N MET A 43 20.87 -13.79 -32.96
CA MET A 43 19.62 -14.50 -33.16
C MET A 43 18.46 -13.60 -32.78
N LEU A 44 17.58 -13.36 -33.71
CA LEU A 44 16.39 -12.52 -33.52
C LEU A 44 15.15 -13.40 -33.44
N MET A 45 14.32 -13.20 -32.46
CA MET A 45 13.02 -13.84 -32.34
C MET A 45 11.94 -12.79 -32.17
N ASP A 46 10.91 -12.85 -32.96
CA ASP A 46 9.70 -12.02 -32.84
C ASP A 46 8.52 -12.96 -32.61
N VAL A 47 7.83 -12.78 -31.50
CA VAL A 47 6.64 -13.55 -31.14
C VAL A 47 5.50 -12.57 -30.96
N ALA A 48 4.50 -12.66 -31.79
CA ALA A 48 3.27 -11.90 -31.66
C ALA A 48 2.09 -12.84 -31.38
N TRP A 49 1.14 -12.37 -30.61
CA TRP A 49 -0.07 -13.12 -30.30
C TRP A 49 -1.31 -12.25 -30.33
N SER A 50 -2.46 -12.90 -30.45
CA SER A 50 -3.77 -12.30 -30.29
C SER A 50 -4.68 -13.18 -29.44
N ASN A 51 -5.56 -12.52 -28.68
CA ASN A 51 -6.66 -13.15 -27.93
C ASN A 51 -6.27 -14.28 -26.96
N ILE A 52 -5.15 -14.12 -26.23
CA ILE A 52 -4.81 -15.05 -25.15
C ILE A 52 -5.78 -14.86 -23.98
N ASP A 53 -6.31 -15.98 -23.46
CA ASP A 53 -7.11 -16.00 -22.24
C ASP A 53 -6.90 -17.31 -21.47
N ARG A 54 -5.72 -17.46 -20.86
CA ARG A 54 -5.32 -18.71 -20.17
C ARG A 54 -4.20 -18.49 -19.16
N ALA A 55 -3.93 -19.53 -18.37
CA ALA A 55 -2.74 -19.59 -17.53
C ALA A 55 -1.48 -19.72 -18.40
N VAL A 56 -0.53 -18.82 -18.19
CA VAL A 56 0.80 -18.80 -18.83
C VAL A 56 1.84 -19.10 -17.76
N PRO A 57 2.78 -20.02 -17.99
CA PRO A 57 3.84 -20.33 -17.04
C PRO A 57 4.59 -19.05 -16.60
N TYR A 58 4.86 -18.94 -15.29
CA TYR A 58 5.55 -17.83 -14.62
C TYR A 58 4.80 -16.48 -14.62
N VAL A 59 3.77 -16.29 -15.45
CA VAL A 59 2.95 -15.06 -15.53
C VAL A 59 1.64 -15.20 -14.75
N GLY A 60 1.13 -16.42 -14.64
CA GLY A 60 -0.20 -16.71 -14.13
C GLY A 60 -1.28 -16.58 -15.21
N TRP A 61 -2.50 -16.19 -14.85
CA TRP A 61 -3.58 -16.01 -15.82
C TRP A 61 -3.38 -14.72 -16.62
N LEU A 62 -3.18 -14.85 -17.93
CA LEU A 62 -3.05 -13.73 -18.86
C LEU A 62 -4.31 -13.64 -19.74
N SER A 63 -5.00 -12.50 -19.67
CA SER A 63 -6.07 -12.16 -20.61
C SER A 63 -5.57 -11.00 -21.46
N SER A 64 -5.07 -11.30 -22.67
CA SER A 64 -4.43 -10.33 -23.56
C SER A 64 -5.16 -10.26 -24.91
N GLU A 65 -5.51 -9.06 -25.32
CA GLU A 65 -6.09 -8.82 -26.64
C GLU A 65 -5.03 -9.00 -27.74
N SER A 66 -3.85 -8.44 -27.50
CA SER A 66 -2.71 -8.54 -28.40
C SER A 66 -1.40 -8.35 -27.66
N GLY A 67 -0.33 -8.88 -28.21
CA GLY A 67 1.00 -8.60 -27.68
C GLY A 67 2.10 -9.03 -28.61
N GLN A 68 3.31 -8.59 -28.28
CA GLN A 68 4.53 -8.89 -29.00
C GLN A 68 5.71 -8.97 -28.04
N VAL A 69 6.59 -9.94 -28.26
CA VAL A 69 7.92 -10.02 -27.65
C VAL A 69 8.95 -10.10 -28.77
N LYS A 70 9.88 -9.16 -28.74
CA LYS A 70 11.08 -9.20 -29.59
C LYS A 70 12.28 -9.53 -28.74
N LEU A 71 13.03 -10.55 -29.11
CA LEU A 71 14.23 -11.00 -28.44
C LEU A 71 15.41 -10.94 -29.40
N ALA A 72 16.48 -10.28 -28.99
CA ALA A 72 17.77 -10.34 -29.65
C ALA A 72 18.80 -11.00 -28.71
N LEU A 73 19.46 -12.05 -29.20
CA LEU A 73 20.49 -12.78 -28.48
C LEU A 73 21.84 -12.48 -29.13
N VAL A 74 22.74 -11.85 -28.39
CA VAL A 74 24.10 -11.50 -28.85
C VAL A 74 25.09 -11.80 -27.73
N GLU A 75 26.04 -12.70 -27.93
CA GLU A 75 27.17 -12.98 -27.03
C GLU A 75 26.85 -12.94 -25.52
N GLY A 76 25.87 -13.71 -25.08
CA GLY A 76 25.51 -13.79 -23.67
C GLY A 76 24.71 -12.60 -23.14
N GLN A 77 24.30 -11.68 -24.01
CA GLN A 77 23.35 -10.63 -23.72
C GLN A 77 22.01 -10.93 -24.39
N GLN A 78 20.94 -10.70 -23.68
CA GLN A 78 19.57 -10.83 -24.18
C GLN A 78 18.88 -9.46 -24.10
N ASP A 79 18.49 -8.94 -25.25
CA ASP A 79 17.69 -7.73 -25.35
C ASP A 79 16.24 -8.11 -25.67
N ILE A 80 15.34 -7.74 -24.79
CA ILE A 80 13.93 -8.14 -24.85
C ILE A 80 13.06 -6.87 -24.87
N HIS A 81 12.17 -6.80 -25.85
CA HIS A 81 11.13 -5.80 -25.92
C HIS A 81 9.78 -6.48 -25.78
N VAL A 82 8.98 -6.04 -24.84
CA VAL A 82 7.63 -6.56 -24.58
C VAL A 82 6.63 -5.46 -24.77
N ALA A 83 5.56 -5.75 -25.50
CA ALA A 83 4.38 -4.90 -25.57
C ALA A 83 3.14 -5.78 -25.51
N THR A 84 2.14 -5.43 -24.70
CA THR A 84 0.89 -6.17 -24.61
C THR A 84 -0.28 -5.29 -24.16
N LEU A 85 -1.47 -5.59 -24.69
CA LEU A 85 -2.73 -5.02 -24.25
C LEU A 85 -3.51 -6.07 -23.47
N VAL A 86 -3.63 -5.85 -22.16
CA VAL A 86 -4.31 -6.75 -21.22
C VAL A 86 -5.76 -6.32 -21.06
N ARG A 87 -6.70 -7.26 -21.16
CA ARG A 87 -8.14 -7.04 -20.94
C ARG A 87 -8.52 -7.24 -19.47
N PRO A 88 -9.61 -6.60 -19.00
CA PRO A 88 -10.16 -6.92 -17.70
C PRO A 88 -10.61 -8.39 -17.63
N HIS A 89 -10.15 -9.12 -16.63
CA HIS A 89 -10.57 -10.49 -16.35
C HIS A 89 -10.40 -10.81 -14.86
N GLU A 90 -11.37 -11.50 -14.25
CA GLU A 90 -11.38 -11.77 -12.79
C GLU A 90 -10.19 -12.60 -12.29
N LYS A 91 -9.64 -13.48 -13.14
CA LYS A 91 -8.48 -14.33 -12.84
C LYS A 91 -7.16 -13.71 -13.29
N ALA A 92 -7.18 -12.60 -14.02
CA ALA A 92 -5.97 -12.02 -14.57
C ALA A 92 -4.98 -11.60 -13.47
N THR A 93 -3.74 -12.00 -13.63
CA THR A 93 -2.65 -11.61 -12.71
C THR A 93 -2.25 -10.15 -12.91
N LEU A 94 -2.36 -9.67 -14.15
CA LEU A 94 -2.02 -8.29 -14.50
C LEU A 94 -3.30 -7.44 -14.61
N PRO A 95 -3.32 -6.23 -14.05
CA PRO A 95 -4.40 -5.27 -14.28
C PRO A 95 -4.60 -4.95 -15.75
N ALA A 96 -5.83 -4.62 -16.15
CA ALA A 96 -6.13 -4.23 -17.51
C ALA A 96 -5.40 -2.95 -17.92
N GLY A 97 -4.86 -2.93 -19.14
CA GLY A 97 -4.13 -1.78 -19.68
C GLY A 97 -3.05 -2.17 -20.67
N GLN A 98 -2.37 -1.18 -21.19
CA GLN A 98 -1.26 -1.36 -22.10
C GLN A 98 0.06 -1.42 -21.36
N TYR A 99 0.85 -2.44 -21.59
CA TYR A 99 2.18 -2.64 -21.02
C TYR A 99 3.24 -2.56 -22.11
N GLN A 100 4.34 -1.89 -21.79
CA GLN A 100 5.54 -1.90 -22.61
C GLN A 100 6.77 -1.98 -21.71
N ALA A 101 7.78 -2.76 -22.08
CA ALA A 101 9.04 -2.83 -21.35
C ALA A 101 10.19 -3.13 -22.29
N GLN A 102 11.35 -2.54 -21.98
CA GLN A 102 12.64 -2.92 -22.54
C GLN A 102 13.46 -3.57 -21.43
N LEU A 103 14.05 -4.72 -21.71
CA LEU A 103 14.82 -5.48 -20.74
C LEU A 103 16.12 -5.92 -21.39
N ASN A 104 17.22 -5.79 -20.66
CA ASN A 104 18.52 -6.28 -21.06
C ASN A 104 19.02 -7.24 -19.97
N LEU A 105 19.19 -8.50 -20.32
CA LEU A 105 19.73 -9.51 -19.42
C LEU A 105 21.16 -9.83 -19.78
N LYS A 106 22.08 -9.64 -18.83
CA LYS A 106 23.51 -9.97 -18.98
C LYS A 106 24.08 -10.35 -17.62
N ASN A 107 24.80 -11.48 -17.54
CA ASN A 107 25.51 -11.92 -16.34
C ASN A 107 24.62 -11.88 -15.06
N ASN A 108 23.42 -12.44 -15.11
CA ASN A 108 22.43 -12.42 -14.03
C ASN A 108 21.92 -11.03 -13.61
N ASN A 109 22.23 -9.98 -14.36
CA ASN A 109 21.69 -8.66 -14.17
C ASN A 109 20.62 -8.39 -15.23
N LEU A 110 19.38 -8.20 -14.75
CA LEU A 110 18.27 -7.74 -15.57
C LEU A 110 18.14 -6.23 -15.42
N ASN A 111 18.58 -5.51 -16.44
CA ASN A 111 18.36 -4.07 -16.54
C ASN A 111 17.06 -3.81 -17.30
N VAL A 112 16.20 -2.98 -16.75
CA VAL A 112 14.94 -2.51 -17.34
C VAL A 112 15.08 -1.00 -17.54
N PRO A 113 15.70 -0.54 -18.66
CA PRO A 113 15.91 0.87 -18.91
C PRO A 113 14.61 1.67 -19.02
N SER A 114 13.53 1.00 -19.42
CA SER A 114 12.20 1.61 -19.44
C SER A 114 11.11 0.57 -19.28
N PHE A 115 10.08 0.92 -18.53
CA PHE A 115 8.78 0.26 -18.57
C PHE A 115 7.67 1.31 -18.52
N SER A 116 6.51 0.96 -19.06
CA SER A 116 5.30 1.75 -18.96
C SER A 116 4.08 0.86 -18.79
N TYR A 117 3.16 1.33 -17.99
CA TYR A 117 1.81 0.81 -17.84
C TYR A 117 0.84 1.96 -18.05
N LEU A 118 0.02 1.87 -19.06
CA LEU A 118 -1.06 2.80 -19.35
C LEU A 118 -2.37 2.15 -18.95
N ALA A 119 -2.96 2.63 -17.87
CA ALA A 119 -4.27 2.21 -17.40
C ALA A 119 -5.39 2.97 -18.13
N SER A 120 -6.65 2.63 -17.86
CA SER A 120 -7.81 3.41 -18.36
C SER A 120 -7.77 4.88 -17.91
N LYS A 121 -7.16 5.16 -16.75
CA LYS A 121 -6.89 6.51 -16.24
C LYS A 121 -5.48 6.59 -15.69
N GLY A 122 -4.65 7.35 -16.40
CA GLY A 122 -3.27 7.64 -16.01
C GLY A 122 -2.27 6.53 -16.35
N SER A 123 -1.03 6.77 -15.97
CA SER A 123 0.08 5.88 -16.31
C SER A 123 1.10 5.74 -15.19
N LEU A 124 1.80 4.61 -15.22
CA LEU A 124 3.05 4.39 -14.49
C LEU A 124 4.17 4.22 -15.49
N THR A 125 5.29 4.88 -15.27
CA THR A 125 6.51 4.70 -16.06
C THR A 125 7.70 4.56 -15.14
N GLY A 126 8.77 3.93 -15.60
CA GLY A 126 9.94 3.81 -14.75
C GLY A 126 11.08 3.05 -15.37
N GLN A 127 12.06 2.78 -14.52
CA GLN A 127 13.22 1.95 -14.81
C GLN A 127 13.55 1.09 -13.60
N ALA A 128 14.21 -0.05 -13.82
CA ALA A 128 14.63 -0.94 -12.75
C ALA A 128 15.94 -1.66 -13.10
N LEU A 129 16.65 -2.09 -12.06
CA LEU A 129 17.74 -3.03 -12.15
C LEU A 129 17.48 -4.16 -11.16
N VAL A 130 17.58 -5.39 -11.62
CA VAL A 130 17.37 -6.60 -10.83
C VAL A 130 18.59 -7.49 -10.92
N GLU A 131 19.20 -7.79 -9.79
CA GLU A 131 20.26 -8.79 -9.67
C GLU A 131 19.57 -10.13 -9.39
N LEU A 132 19.52 -11.01 -10.40
CA LEU A 132 18.94 -12.34 -10.27
C LEU A 132 19.79 -13.22 -9.35
N PRO A 133 19.16 -14.01 -8.49
CA PRO A 133 19.89 -14.89 -7.61
C PRO A 133 20.60 -16.00 -8.40
N ASP A 134 21.85 -16.27 -8.09
CA ASP A 134 22.46 -17.57 -8.29
C ASP A 134 22.11 -18.45 -7.08
N ASP A 135 22.40 -19.75 -7.12
CA ASP A 135 21.91 -20.81 -6.19
C ASP A 135 21.84 -20.49 -4.69
N LYS A 136 22.45 -19.42 -4.23
CA LYS A 136 22.52 -19.04 -2.80
C LYS A 136 22.25 -17.57 -2.52
N ARG A 137 22.00 -16.75 -3.53
CA ARG A 137 21.87 -15.30 -3.35
C ARG A 137 20.42 -14.85 -3.29
N GLN A 138 20.22 -13.77 -2.57
CA GLN A 138 18.96 -13.08 -2.58
C GLN A 138 18.79 -12.27 -3.86
N LEU A 139 17.59 -12.27 -4.43
CA LEU A 139 17.23 -11.32 -5.46
C LEU A 139 17.30 -9.90 -4.88
N LYS A 140 18.05 -9.01 -5.53
CA LYS A 140 18.09 -7.59 -5.19
C LYS A 140 17.56 -6.78 -6.33
N TRP A 141 16.96 -5.65 -6.02
CA TRP A 141 16.43 -4.77 -7.05
C TRP A 141 16.46 -3.32 -6.61
N ASN A 142 16.52 -2.43 -7.58
CA ASN A 142 16.21 -1.02 -7.41
C ASN A 142 15.31 -0.56 -8.55
N ALA A 143 14.47 0.44 -8.27
CA ALA A 143 13.51 0.95 -9.24
C ALA A 143 13.23 2.44 -8.99
N LEU A 144 12.96 3.14 -10.07
CA LEU A 144 12.40 4.48 -10.09
C LEU A 144 11.06 4.40 -10.82
N VAL A 145 9.98 4.80 -10.15
CA VAL A 145 8.62 4.75 -10.67
C VAL A 145 8.01 6.14 -10.64
N ASN A 146 7.45 6.56 -11.75
CA ASN A 146 6.70 7.81 -11.89
C ASN A 146 5.24 7.48 -12.17
N ALA A 147 4.35 8.12 -11.44
CA ALA A 147 2.92 8.09 -11.65
C ALA A 147 2.45 9.42 -12.25
N LYS A 148 1.61 9.35 -13.28
CA LYS A 148 0.95 10.51 -13.88
C LYS A 148 -0.54 10.23 -14.01
N ASP A 149 -1.33 11.00 -13.27
CA ASP A 149 -2.80 10.90 -13.22
C ASP A 149 -3.31 9.47 -13.01
N PHE A 150 -2.47 8.66 -12.37
CA PHE A 150 -2.71 7.24 -12.16
C PHE A 150 -3.80 7.02 -11.12
N ASN A 151 -4.78 6.18 -11.44
CA ASN A 151 -5.78 5.77 -10.48
C ASN A 151 -5.39 4.44 -9.82
N PRO A 152 -4.92 4.43 -8.55
CA PRO A 152 -4.55 3.19 -7.86
C PRO A 152 -5.70 2.18 -7.73
N GLN A 153 -6.96 2.64 -7.79
CA GLN A 153 -8.12 1.75 -7.73
C GLN A 153 -8.24 0.84 -8.97
N SER A 154 -7.57 1.18 -10.07
CA SER A 154 -7.49 0.28 -11.24
C SER A 154 -6.69 -1.00 -10.96
N VAL A 155 -5.85 -0.98 -9.92
CA VAL A 155 -5.01 -2.12 -9.50
C VAL A 155 -5.48 -2.70 -8.16
N ALA A 156 -5.95 -1.84 -7.25
CA ALA A 156 -6.43 -2.20 -5.92
C ALA A 156 -7.73 -1.43 -5.63
N ALA A 157 -8.87 -2.07 -5.85
CA ALA A 157 -10.19 -1.43 -5.74
C ALA A 157 -10.45 -0.73 -4.38
N ALA A 158 -9.84 -1.24 -3.31
CA ALA A 158 -9.92 -0.66 -1.97
C ALA A 158 -8.95 0.51 -1.72
N ALA A 159 -8.17 0.94 -2.71
CA ALA A 159 -7.25 2.06 -2.53
C ALA A 159 -8.00 3.34 -2.16
N PRO A 160 -7.61 4.03 -1.06
CA PRO A 160 -8.34 5.22 -0.60
C PRO A 160 -8.03 6.46 -1.44
N ILE A 161 -7.07 6.37 -2.34
CA ILE A 161 -6.58 7.49 -3.17
C ILE A 161 -6.88 7.20 -4.63
N HIS A 162 -7.31 8.22 -5.34
CA HIS A 162 -7.38 8.25 -6.80
C HIS A 162 -6.57 9.44 -7.31
N LEU A 163 -6.23 9.43 -8.59
CA LEU A 163 -5.45 10.49 -9.23
C LEU A 163 -4.08 10.70 -8.56
N LEU A 164 -3.25 9.64 -8.58
CA LEU A 164 -1.91 9.67 -8.02
C LEU A 164 -0.91 10.26 -9.03
N ASN A 165 -0.13 11.22 -8.57
CA ASN A 165 0.98 11.84 -9.30
C ASN A 165 2.24 11.83 -8.45
N GLY A 166 3.40 11.73 -9.11
CA GLY A 166 4.69 11.87 -8.45
C GLY A 166 5.65 10.72 -8.70
N GLN A 167 6.62 10.58 -7.83
CA GLN A 167 7.74 9.69 -8.01
C GLN A 167 8.07 8.92 -6.73
N ILE A 168 8.43 7.65 -6.91
CA ILE A 168 9.00 6.79 -5.86
C ILE A 168 10.34 6.24 -6.35
N LYS A 169 11.38 6.40 -5.53
CA LYS A 169 12.63 5.68 -5.67
C LYS A 169 12.67 4.57 -4.62
N ALA A 170 12.79 3.35 -5.06
CA ALA A 170 12.75 2.18 -4.20
C ALA A 170 13.90 1.22 -4.49
N ASN A 171 14.32 0.50 -3.49
CA ASN A 171 15.20 -0.66 -3.61
C ASN A 171 14.73 -1.76 -2.66
N GLY A 172 15.25 -2.94 -2.82
CA GLY A 172 14.89 -4.03 -1.92
C GLY A 172 15.60 -5.33 -2.22
N PHE A 173 15.23 -6.31 -1.44
CA PHE A 173 15.65 -7.67 -1.69
C PHE A 173 14.53 -8.66 -1.35
N ALA A 174 14.54 -9.81 -2.00
CA ALA A 174 13.65 -10.93 -1.73
C ALA A 174 14.45 -12.18 -1.35
N ARG A 175 13.99 -12.86 -0.30
CA ARG A 175 14.39 -14.20 0.15
C ARG A 175 13.12 -15.05 0.28
N PRO A 176 13.22 -16.37 0.34
CA PRO A 176 12.01 -17.21 0.43
C PRO A 176 11.06 -16.85 1.58
N ASN A 177 11.58 -16.43 2.72
CA ASN A 177 10.79 -16.12 3.92
C ASN A 177 10.66 -14.62 4.21
N GLN A 178 11.24 -13.74 3.40
CA GLN A 178 11.24 -12.31 3.66
C GLN A 178 11.42 -11.49 2.39
N GLN A 179 10.62 -10.43 2.26
CA GLN A 179 10.84 -9.36 1.29
C GLN A 179 11.04 -8.05 2.05
N ILE A 180 12.09 -7.33 1.70
CA ILE A 180 12.34 -5.97 2.21
C ILE A 180 12.20 -5.00 1.05
N ILE A 181 11.43 -3.96 1.27
CA ILE A 181 11.22 -2.85 0.36
C ILE A 181 11.64 -1.59 1.10
N GLN A 182 12.60 -0.87 0.54
CA GLN A 182 13.04 0.41 1.04
C GLN A 182 12.66 1.49 0.03
N LEU A 183 11.86 2.45 0.46
CA LEU A 183 11.50 3.63 -0.32
C LEU A 183 12.46 4.76 0.09
N ASP A 184 13.48 4.98 -0.71
CA ASP A 184 14.53 5.98 -0.43
C ASP A 184 14.01 7.41 -0.57
N ALA A 185 13.07 7.61 -1.50
CA ALA A 185 12.40 8.88 -1.69
C ALA A 185 10.95 8.64 -2.12
N ILE A 186 10.05 9.26 -1.37
CA ILE A 186 8.61 9.33 -1.67
C ILE A 186 8.30 10.79 -1.95
N ASN A 187 7.72 11.09 -3.10
CA ASN A 187 7.16 12.39 -3.45
C ASN A 187 5.89 12.17 -4.26
N LEU A 188 4.79 11.97 -3.56
CA LEU A 188 3.51 11.61 -4.12
C LEU A 188 2.48 12.68 -3.79
N THR A 189 1.64 12.98 -4.77
CA THR A 189 0.43 13.80 -4.61
C THR A 189 -0.75 12.98 -5.10
N GLY A 190 -1.82 12.93 -4.33
CA GLY A 190 -3.02 12.20 -4.67
C GLY A 190 -4.28 12.89 -4.17
N GLN A 191 -5.43 12.41 -4.61
CA GLN A 191 -6.72 12.86 -4.12
C GLN A 191 -7.40 11.73 -3.36
N ILE A 192 -8.01 12.05 -2.21
CA ILE A 192 -8.76 11.08 -1.44
C ILE A 192 -10.08 10.79 -2.15
N ALA A 193 -10.37 9.49 -2.34
CA ALA A 193 -11.62 9.02 -2.93
C ALA A 193 -12.83 9.29 -2.00
N ASN A 194 -14.00 9.39 -2.60
CA ASN A 194 -15.30 9.40 -1.92
C ASN A 194 -15.58 10.62 -1.01
N GLN A 195 -14.97 11.76 -1.24
CA GLN A 195 -15.33 12.99 -0.55
C GLN A 195 -16.15 13.91 -1.44
N SER A 196 -17.08 14.66 -0.85
CA SER A 196 -17.90 15.66 -1.56
C SER A 196 -17.05 16.80 -2.14
N LYS A 197 -15.87 17.04 -1.57
CA LYS A 197 -14.82 17.88 -2.11
C LYS A 197 -13.54 17.06 -2.20
N PRO A 198 -12.93 16.93 -3.38
CA PRO A 198 -11.68 16.18 -3.51
C PRO A 198 -10.59 16.87 -2.71
N GLU A 199 -9.97 16.13 -1.81
CA GLU A 199 -8.84 16.61 -1.03
C GLU A 199 -7.53 16.15 -1.65
N THR A 200 -6.64 17.10 -1.90
CA THR A 200 -5.28 16.81 -2.36
C THR A 200 -4.39 16.54 -1.15
N VAL A 201 -3.78 15.37 -1.14
CA VAL A 201 -2.81 14.94 -0.13
C VAL A 201 -1.46 14.78 -0.80
N LYS A 202 -0.43 15.39 -0.21
CA LYS A 202 0.95 15.18 -0.63
C LYS A 202 1.72 14.46 0.47
N LEU A 203 2.40 13.39 0.10
CA LEU A 203 3.25 12.59 0.99
C LEU A 203 4.70 12.66 0.52
N THR A 204 5.60 13.05 1.41
CA THR A 204 7.04 13.05 1.14
C THR A 204 7.79 12.37 2.28
N GLY A 205 8.91 11.73 1.99
CA GLY A 205 9.72 11.08 3.03
C GLY A 205 10.37 9.80 2.58
N LYS A 206 10.61 8.92 3.56
CA LYS A 206 11.24 7.61 3.38
C LYS A 206 10.41 6.56 4.10
N SER A 207 10.46 5.33 3.60
CA SER A 207 9.81 4.21 4.26
C SER A 207 10.62 2.93 4.10
N THR A 208 10.52 2.03 5.07
CA THR A 208 11.00 0.66 4.95
C THR A 208 9.84 -0.26 5.29
N ALA A 209 9.54 -1.20 4.40
CA ALA A 209 8.55 -2.24 4.61
C ALA A 209 9.24 -3.61 4.58
N ALA A 210 8.91 -4.46 5.53
CA ALA A 210 9.25 -5.86 5.54
C ALA A 210 7.98 -6.69 5.43
N ILE A 211 7.95 -7.64 4.50
CA ILE A 211 6.89 -8.64 4.37
C ILE A 211 7.51 -9.99 4.75
N LEU A 212 6.88 -10.66 5.69
CA LEU A 212 7.36 -11.93 6.24
C LEU A 212 6.46 -13.06 5.76
N PHE A 213 7.07 -14.18 5.41
CA PHE A 213 6.38 -15.39 4.98
C PHE A 213 6.75 -16.56 5.92
N ASN A 214 5.88 -17.53 6.01
CA ASN A 214 6.22 -18.81 6.66
C ASN A 214 7.19 -19.59 5.77
N ASP A 215 8.02 -20.44 6.38
CA ASP A 215 8.88 -21.33 5.62
C ASP A 215 8.04 -22.26 4.72
N GLU A 216 8.56 -22.61 3.56
CA GLU A 216 7.89 -23.52 2.62
C GLU A 216 7.55 -24.86 3.26
N LYS A 217 8.41 -25.37 4.17
CA LYS A 217 8.17 -26.60 4.98
C LYS A 217 6.97 -26.47 5.91
N ALA A 218 6.59 -25.24 6.27
CA ALA A 218 5.41 -24.93 7.08
C ALA A 218 4.18 -24.55 6.25
N GLY A 219 4.20 -24.86 4.94
CA GLY A 219 3.09 -24.56 4.02
C GLY A 219 3.14 -23.20 3.36
N GLY A 220 4.21 -22.43 3.56
CA GLY A 220 4.35 -21.09 2.99
C GLY A 220 3.31 -20.10 3.52
N GLY A 221 3.08 -19.02 2.79
CA GLY A 221 2.04 -18.04 3.06
C GLY A 221 2.48 -16.87 3.94
N PHE A 222 1.62 -15.87 4.00
CA PHE A 222 1.89 -14.60 4.68
C PHE A 222 1.92 -14.77 6.20
N LYS A 223 2.99 -14.34 6.83
CA LYS A 223 3.20 -14.37 8.29
C LYS A 223 2.92 -13.03 8.95
N GLY A 224 3.30 -11.94 8.29
CA GLY A 224 3.14 -10.61 8.84
C GLY A 224 3.92 -9.54 8.07
N PHE A 225 3.83 -8.33 8.58
CA PHE A 225 4.55 -7.18 8.03
C PHE A 225 5.14 -6.30 9.13
N ALA A 226 6.13 -5.48 8.74
CA ALA A 226 6.58 -4.34 9.54
C ALA A 226 6.78 -3.15 8.60
N VAL A 227 6.35 -1.97 9.02
CA VAL A 227 6.49 -0.73 8.25
C VAL A 227 7.04 0.36 9.14
N ASN A 228 8.08 1.04 8.66
CA ASN A 228 8.59 2.27 9.22
C ASN A 228 8.46 3.37 8.17
N TYR A 229 7.83 4.46 8.54
CA TYR A 229 7.72 5.66 7.71
C TYR A 229 8.19 6.87 8.50
N ASP A 230 8.95 7.76 7.84
CA ASP A 230 9.40 9.03 8.38
C ASP A 230 9.34 10.09 7.28
N GLY A 231 8.50 11.09 7.45
CA GLY A 231 8.27 12.08 6.41
C GLY A 231 7.31 13.19 6.80
N PHE A 232 6.73 13.79 5.79
CA PHE A 232 5.81 14.90 5.92
C PHE A 232 4.52 14.63 5.14
N LEU A 233 3.39 14.90 5.76
CA LEU A 233 2.05 14.85 5.18
C LEU A 233 1.53 16.28 5.00
N HIS A 234 1.22 16.64 3.75
CA HIS A 234 0.46 17.84 3.43
C HIS A 234 -1.00 17.44 3.19
N ALA A 235 -1.89 17.87 4.04
CA ALA A 235 -3.28 17.47 4.01
C ALA A 235 -4.13 18.53 4.74
N SER A 236 -4.27 19.69 4.11
CA SER A 236 -4.86 20.88 4.77
C SER A 236 -6.33 20.70 5.17
N GLN A 237 -7.04 19.79 4.51
CA GLN A 237 -8.44 19.50 4.79
C GLN A 237 -8.63 18.25 5.68
N LEU A 238 -7.60 17.43 5.86
CA LEU A 238 -7.68 16.33 6.81
C LEU A 238 -7.68 16.85 8.25
N PRO A 239 -8.36 16.16 9.17
CA PRO A 239 -8.49 16.59 10.56
C PRO A 239 -7.17 16.90 11.24
N GLN A 240 -6.11 16.11 10.96
CA GLN A 240 -4.79 16.34 11.53
C GLN A 240 -4.03 17.51 10.90
N GLY A 241 -4.44 17.99 9.70
CA GLY A 241 -3.75 19.04 8.96
C GLY A 241 -2.35 18.64 8.47
N ASP A 242 -1.60 19.65 8.02
CA ASP A 242 -0.22 19.49 7.60
C ASP A 242 0.71 19.16 8.77
N GLY A 243 1.68 18.28 8.57
CA GLY A 243 2.68 18.02 9.60
C GLY A 243 3.67 16.91 9.30
N SER A 244 4.70 16.84 10.12
CA SER A 244 5.60 15.68 10.11
C SER A 244 4.88 14.45 10.64
N LEU A 245 5.16 13.32 10.05
CA LEU A 245 4.53 12.03 10.38
C LEU A 245 5.60 10.94 10.49
N LYS A 246 5.63 10.25 11.63
CA LYS A 246 6.47 9.11 11.86
C LYS A 246 5.62 7.95 12.34
N ILE A 247 5.74 6.81 11.66
CA ILE A 247 4.96 5.60 11.95
C ILE A 247 5.89 4.41 12.00
N ARG A 248 5.75 3.59 13.05
CA ARG A 248 6.35 2.26 13.15
C ARG A 248 5.29 1.27 13.58
N VAL A 249 4.95 0.38 12.68
CA VAL A 249 3.92 -0.64 12.90
C VAL A 249 4.41 -1.99 12.45
N ALA A 250 3.93 -3.05 13.12
CA ALA A 250 4.18 -4.42 12.72
C ALA A 250 2.98 -5.29 13.09
N GLY A 251 2.77 -6.38 12.37
CA GLY A 251 1.71 -7.33 12.69
C GLY A 251 1.17 -8.09 11.50
N THR A 252 -0.11 -8.37 11.56
CA THR A 252 -0.92 -8.97 10.50
C THR A 252 -2.07 -8.03 10.12
N PRO A 253 -2.81 -8.25 9.03
CA PRO A 253 -3.97 -7.42 8.68
C PRO A 253 -5.03 -7.34 9.78
N SER A 254 -5.12 -8.36 10.64
CA SER A 254 -6.09 -8.42 11.73
C SER A 254 -5.57 -7.91 13.08
N ARG A 255 -4.25 -7.81 13.25
CA ARG A 255 -3.64 -7.38 14.52
C ARG A 255 -2.39 -6.55 14.26
N ILE A 256 -2.46 -5.26 14.53
CA ILE A 256 -1.40 -4.28 14.26
C ILE A 256 -0.85 -3.76 15.59
N ASN A 257 0.44 -3.96 15.80
CA ASN A 257 1.17 -3.35 16.90
C ASN A 257 1.75 -2.01 16.42
N ILE A 258 1.37 -0.92 17.06
CA ILE A 258 1.89 0.43 16.83
C ILE A 258 2.98 0.66 17.86
N THR A 259 4.25 0.54 17.47
CA THR A 259 5.37 0.84 18.36
C THR A 259 5.66 2.32 18.47
N GLU A 260 5.39 3.08 17.41
CA GLU A 260 5.50 4.54 17.38
C GLU A 260 4.51 5.11 16.36
N PHE A 261 3.71 6.05 16.80
CA PHE A 261 3.00 7.02 15.98
C PHE A 261 3.34 8.40 16.51
N LYS A 262 3.86 9.28 15.65
CA LYS A 262 4.13 10.67 16.01
C LYS A 262 3.70 11.56 14.86
N HIS A 263 2.82 12.49 15.17
CA HIS A 263 2.44 13.58 14.28
C HIS A 263 2.71 14.91 14.95
N ASN A 264 3.30 15.84 14.22
CA ASN A 264 3.53 17.20 14.69
C ASN A 264 3.16 18.16 13.55
N GLY A 265 2.09 18.88 13.73
CA GLY A 265 1.52 19.73 12.69
C GLY A 265 0.47 20.72 13.20
N ALA A 266 -0.42 21.12 12.32
CA ALA A 266 -1.43 22.13 12.58
C ALA A 266 -2.37 21.75 13.73
N ALA A 267 -2.70 20.47 13.87
CA ALA A 267 -3.53 19.96 14.97
C ALA A 267 -2.80 19.83 16.32
N GLY A 268 -1.52 20.22 16.40
CA GLY A 268 -0.66 20.02 17.56
C GLY A 268 0.23 18.79 17.41
N GLN A 269 0.82 18.36 18.54
CA GLN A 269 1.65 17.16 18.57
C GLN A 269 0.86 16.00 19.19
N ILE A 270 0.87 14.87 18.52
CA ILE A 270 0.28 13.61 18.97
C ILE A 270 1.36 12.55 18.94
N THR A 271 1.55 11.84 20.04
CA THR A 271 2.34 10.60 20.08
C THR A 271 1.48 9.48 20.61
N ALA A 272 1.58 8.30 19.99
CA ALA A 272 0.83 7.14 20.44
C ALA A 272 1.62 5.85 20.23
N ASN A 273 1.32 4.86 21.06
CA ASN A 273 1.70 3.46 20.87
C ASN A 273 0.58 2.56 21.36
N GLY A 274 0.59 1.30 20.94
CA GLY A 274 -0.42 0.36 21.36
C GLY A 274 -0.72 -0.73 20.33
N LEU A 275 -1.89 -1.32 20.47
CA LEU A 275 -2.36 -2.44 19.69
C LEU A 275 -3.72 -2.11 19.07
N LEU A 276 -3.87 -2.46 17.78
CA LEU A 276 -5.15 -2.50 17.11
C LEU A 276 -5.51 -3.94 16.76
N ASN A 277 -6.76 -4.31 16.97
CA ASN A 277 -7.34 -5.59 16.58
C ASN A 277 -8.52 -5.29 15.64
N LEU A 278 -8.45 -5.82 14.41
CA LEU A 278 -9.42 -5.55 13.35
C LEU A 278 -10.32 -6.76 13.05
N ASN A 279 -10.28 -7.77 13.93
CA ASN A 279 -11.20 -8.92 13.84
C ASN A 279 -12.57 -8.52 14.40
N ASN A 280 -13.62 -8.64 13.59
CA ASN A 280 -15.03 -8.39 14.01
C ASN A 280 -15.27 -6.98 14.60
N GLY A 281 -14.67 -5.97 14.00
CA GLY A 281 -14.73 -4.58 14.44
C GLY A 281 -13.34 -4.02 14.77
N ILE A 282 -13.30 -2.87 15.42
CA ILE A 282 -12.05 -2.21 15.81
C ILE A 282 -11.87 -2.37 17.32
N GLY A 283 -10.91 -3.20 17.71
CA GLY A 283 -10.39 -3.26 19.08
C GLY A 283 -9.12 -2.43 19.20
N TRP A 284 -8.90 -1.82 20.35
CA TRP A 284 -7.67 -1.06 20.63
C TRP A 284 -7.22 -1.18 22.07
N ASP A 285 -5.94 -1.06 22.27
CA ASP A 285 -5.26 -0.77 23.55
C ASP A 285 -4.15 0.23 23.23
N VAL A 286 -4.39 1.51 23.46
CA VAL A 286 -3.57 2.61 22.99
C VAL A 286 -3.23 3.57 24.15
N ASN A 287 -1.96 3.95 24.20
CA ASN A 287 -1.47 5.01 25.05
C ASN A 287 -1.09 6.21 24.16
N ALA A 288 -1.67 7.37 24.44
CA ALA A 288 -1.45 8.58 23.66
C ALA A 288 -1.02 9.76 24.56
N SER A 289 -0.13 10.59 24.02
CA SER A 289 0.26 11.88 24.60
C SER A 289 -0.05 12.99 23.61
N LEU A 290 -0.65 14.05 24.10
CA LEU A 290 -1.09 15.21 23.35
C LEU A 290 -0.33 16.44 23.85
N ILE A 291 0.19 17.26 22.94
CA ILE A 291 0.78 18.55 23.26
C ILE A 291 0.15 19.61 22.35
N ARG A 292 -0.54 20.57 22.99
CA ARG A 292 -1.26 21.65 22.29
C ARG A 292 -2.19 21.11 21.18
N PHE A 293 -2.83 19.98 21.47
CA PHE A 293 -3.75 19.34 20.54
C PHE A 293 -5.00 20.19 20.36
N LYS A 294 -5.39 20.41 19.13
CA LYS A 294 -6.53 21.25 18.73
C LYS A 294 -7.70 20.39 18.28
N PRO A 295 -8.67 20.11 19.14
CA PRO A 295 -9.78 19.21 18.84
C PRO A 295 -10.65 19.63 17.65
N HIS A 296 -10.69 20.91 17.30
CA HIS A 296 -11.54 21.42 16.21
C HIS A 296 -11.19 20.84 14.83
N TYR A 297 -9.99 20.30 14.67
CA TYR A 297 -9.61 19.57 13.46
C TYR A 297 -10.39 18.25 13.30
N PHE A 298 -10.93 17.71 14.39
CA PHE A 298 -11.71 16.46 14.41
C PHE A 298 -13.18 16.70 14.69
N VAL A 299 -13.47 17.68 15.55
CA VAL A 299 -14.83 18.05 15.96
C VAL A 299 -14.95 19.57 15.90
N SER A 300 -15.52 20.09 14.83
CA SER A 300 -15.54 21.53 14.49
C SER A 300 -16.10 22.44 15.60
N SER A 301 -16.99 21.92 16.43
CA SER A 301 -17.59 22.65 17.56
C SER A 301 -16.67 22.78 18.79
N VAL A 302 -15.57 22.03 18.84
CA VAL A 302 -14.67 21.98 20.01
C VAL A 302 -13.40 22.75 19.72
N ARG A 303 -13.40 24.06 19.94
CA ARG A 303 -12.24 24.93 19.69
C ARG A 303 -11.35 25.02 20.92
N GLY A 304 -10.04 25.14 20.72
CA GLY A 304 -9.06 25.33 21.78
C GLY A 304 -7.86 24.41 21.67
N GLU A 305 -7.11 24.30 22.74
CA GLU A 305 -5.91 23.48 22.83
C GLU A 305 -5.92 22.68 24.15
N ILE A 306 -5.61 21.40 24.04
CA ILE A 306 -5.45 20.50 25.20
C ILE A 306 -4.10 19.81 25.17
N SER A 307 -3.56 19.52 26.32
CA SER A 307 -2.34 18.73 26.51
C SER A 307 -2.55 17.68 27.58
N GLY A 308 -1.81 16.59 27.51
CA GLY A 308 -1.85 15.53 28.51
C GLY A 308 -1.74 14.14 27.93
N ASN A 309 -2.15 13.15 28.73
CA ASN A 309 -2.01 11.74 28.40
C ASN A 309 -3.34 11.01 28.57
N VAL A 310 -3.56 10.05 27.68
CA VAL A 310 -4.72 9.15 27.69
C VAL A 310 -4.26 7.74 27.45
N LYS A 311 -4.63 6.81 28.32
CA LYS A 311 -4.53 5.37 28.05
C LYS A 311 -5.94 4.80 27.92
N SER A 312 -6.24 4.23 26.78
CA SER A 312 -7.57 3.72 26.47
C SER A 312 -7.50 2.36 25.81
N GLN A 313 -8.42 1.49 26.21
CA GLN A 313 -8.69 0.22 25.55
C GLN A 313 -10.19 0.12 25.23
N GLY A 314 -10.52 -0.64 24.21
CA GLY A 314 -11.91 -0.80 23.85
C GLY A 314 -12.16 -1.72 22.66
N VAL A 315 -13.44 -1.84 22.35
CA VAL A 315 -13.93 -2.53 21.15
C VAL A 315 -15.08 -1.71 20.58
N TRP A 316 -15.04 -1.52 19.27
CA TRP A 316 -16.09 -0.88 18.52
C TRP A 316 -16.53 -1.79 17.39
N SER A 317 -17.66 -2.44 17.59
CA SER A 317 -18.27 -3.33 16.59
C SER A 317 -19.77 -3.03 16.49
N ASP A 318 -20.43 -3.66 15.54
CA ASP A 318 -21.91 -3.54 15.40
C ASP A 318 -22.66 -4.08 16.63
N GLN A 319 -22.07 -5.06 17.31
CA GLN A 319 -22.69 -5.72 18.45
C GLN A 319 -22.33 -5.10 19.80
N LEU A 320 -21.11 -4.61 19.94
CA LEU A 320 -20.56 -4.11 21.20
C LEU A 320 -19.70 -2.87 21.00
N LYS A 321 -20.04 -1.84 21.73
CA LYS A 321 -19.22 -0.62 21.86
C LYS A 321 -18.81 -0.46 23.31
N ARG A 322 -17.57 -0.78 23.60
CA ARG A 322 -16.98 -0.62 24.94
C ARG A 322 -15.76 0.28 24.84
N VAL A 323 -15.71 1.30 25.66
CA VAL A 323 -14.57 2.20 25.82
C VAL A 323 -14.17 2.22 27.29
N ASN A 324 -12.93 1.88 27.57
CA ASN A 324 -12.33 1.98 28.87
C ASN A 324 -11.14 2.95 28.79
N VAL A 325 -11.18 4.03 29.55
CA VAL A 325 -10.08 4.98 29.73
C VAL A 325 -9.44 4.69 31.07
N GLU A 326 -8.35 3.94 31.06
CA GLU A 326 -7.62 3.54 32.27
C GLU A 326 -6.83 4.69 32.89
N ARG A 327 -6.46 5.67 32.10
CA ARG A 327 -5.77 6.88 32.57
C ARG A 327 -6.17 8.06 31.71
N LEU A 328 -6.75 9.03 32.35
CA LEU A 328 -7.06 10.34 31.78
C LEU A 328 -6.32 11.39 32.59
N ASN A 329 -5.52 12.23 31.92
CA ASN A 329 -4.91 13.40 32.52
C ASN A 329 -4.73 14.46 31.44
N LEU A 330 -5.74 15.31 31.29
CA LEU A 330 -5.79 16.35 30.27
C LEU A 330 -5.97 17.70 30.90
N ALA A 331 -5.32 18.71 30.34
CA ALA A 331 -5.50 20.12 30.74
C ALA A 331 -5.41 21.03 29.50
N GLY A 332 -6.11 22.13 29.53
CA GLY A 332 -6.08 23.12 28.46
C GLY A 332 -7.24 24.07 28.47
N MET A 333 -7.57 24.57 27.29
CA MET A 333 -8.69 25.49 27.05
C MET A 333 -9.59 24.90 25.97
N ILE A 334 -10.89 24.87 26.20
CA ILE A 334 -11.90 24.49 25.24
C ILE A 334 -12.97 25.59 25.19
N ASN A 335 -13.26 26.10 23.99
CA ASN A 335 -14.21 27.17 23.76
C ASN A 335 -13.98 28.36 24.73
N ASN A 336 -12.72 28.78 24.88
CA ASN A 336 -12.25 29.84 25.79
C ASN A 336 -12.51 29.58 27.28
N LYS A 337 -12.75 28.34 27.67
CA LYS A 337 -12.97 27.92 29.06
C LYS A 337 -11.90 26.91 29.47
N ALA A 338 -11.41 27.06 30.70
CA ALA A 338 -10.42 26.11 31.22
C ALA A 338 -11.01 24.71 31.37
N LEU A 339 -10.23 23.71 30.93
CA LEU A 339 -10.53 22.30 31.06
C LEU A 339 -9.42 21.61 31.87
N ARG A 340 -9.80 20.82 32.85
CA ARG A 340 -8.94 19.80 33.46
C ARG A 340 -9.74 18.51 33.61
N ALA A 341 -9.17 17.40 33.20
CA ALA A 341 -9.82 16.10 33.34
C ALA A 341 -8.78 15.07 33.81
N LYS A 342 -9.09 14.36 34.87
CA LYS A 342 -8.22 13.35 35.48
C LYS A 342 -9.07 12.20 36.02
N GLY A 343 -8.55 10.98 35.96
CA GLY A 343 -9.21 9.79 36.49
C GLY A 343 -9.37 8.68 35.48
N ASN A 344 -10.28 7.78 35.76
CA ASN A 344 -10.58 6.63 34.92
C ASN A 344 -12.07 6.60 34.63
N LEU A 345 -12.47 6.11 33.46
CA LEU A 345 -13.88 5.91 33.13
C LEU A 345 -14.02 4.69 32.20
N ALA A 346 -15.14 3.99 32.34
CA ALA A 346 -15.56 2.96 31.43
C ALA A 346 -16.99 3.20 30.94
N LEU A 347 -17.22 2.98 29.67
CA LEU A 347 -18.50 3.15 29.01
C LEU A 347 -18.84 1.86 28.24
N ILE A 348 -20.06 1.39 28.38
CA ILE A 348 -20.64 0.34 27.52
C ILE A 348 -21.88 0.94 26.86
N ILE A 349 -21.89 0.88 25.53
CA ILE A 349 -22.96 1.41 24.71
C ILE A 349 -23.53 0.25 23.92
N ASN A 350 -24.84 0.02 24.01
CA ASN A 350 -25.50 -1.00 23.19
C ASN A 350 -25.84 -0.46 21.79
N SER A 351 -25.57 -1.25 20.77
CA SER A 351 -25.79 -0.86 19.37
C SER A 351 -27.26 -0.80 18.94
N ASN A 352 -28.17 -1.35 19.75
CA ASN A 352 -29.58 -1.49 19.37
C ASN A 352 -30.40 -0.23 19.60
N GLN A 353 -29.85 0.86 20.12
CA GLN A 353 -30.57 2.11 20.36
C GLN A 353 -30.05 3.25 19.45
N LYS A 354 -31.00 3.98 18.85
CA LYS A 354 -30.69 5.22 18.13
C LYS A 354 -30.21 6.26 19.14
N GLY A 355 -28.90 6.56 19.12
CA GLY A 355 -28.28 7.59 19.95
C GLY A 355 -27.13 7.08 20.83
N PHE A 356 -26.37 8.01 21.38
CA PHE A 356 -25.19 7.75 22.22
C PHE A 356 -25.62 7.66 23.69
N ILE A 357 -26.43 6.65 24.05
CA ILE A 357 -26.87 6.47 25.45
C ILE A 357 -26.04 5.35 26.07
N PRO A 358 -25.14 5.63 27.03
CA PRO A 358 -24.41 4.60 27.72
C PRO A 358 -25.35 3.71 28.53
N GLN A 359 -25.25 2.40 28.36
CA GLN A 359 -25.96 1.45 29.22
C GLN A 359 -25.30 1.27 30.56
N GLN A 360 -23.99 1.31 30.57
CA GLN A 360 -23.20 1.22 31.78
C GLN A 360 -22.13 2.30 31.75
N PHE A 361 -22.02 3.00 32.86
CA PHE A 361 -20.97 3.98 33.13
C PHE A 361 -20.31 3.60 34.44
N GLU A 362 -19.01 3.55 34.44
CA GLU A 362 -18.17 3.39 35.63
C GLU A 362 -17.14 4.50 35.66
N ALA A 363 -17.00 5.13 36.79
CA ALA A 363 -15.98 6.15 37.04
C ALA A 363 -15.21 5.83 38.31
N ASN A 364 -13.89 6.00 38.26
CA ASN A 364 -13.04 5.86 39.43
C ASN A 364 -12.14 7.08 39.53
N ASN A 365 -12.35 7.87 40.62
CA ASN A 365 -11.66 9.13 40.84
C ASN A 365 -11.72 10.07 39.62
N LEU A 366 -12.83 10.04 38.87
CA LEU A 366 -13.01 10.95 37.74
C LEU A 366 -13.26 12.37 38.25
N PHE A 367 -12.38 13.26 37.89
CA PHE A 367 -12.48 14.68 38.13
C PHE A 367 -12.50 15.40 36.79
N VAL A 368 -13.53 16.21 36.56
CA VAL A 368 -13.63 17.10 35.41
C VAL A 368 -13.96 18.49 35.86
N PHE A 369 -13.09 19.43 35.55
CA PHE A 369 -13.30 20.86 35.74
C PHE A 369 -13.45 21.52 34.36
N TYR A 370 -14.55 22.20 34.14
CA TYR A 370 -14.79 22.95 32.93
C TYR A 370 -15.43 24.30 33.21
N SER A 371 -14.80 25.37 32.83
CA SER A 371 -15.19 26.75 33.16
C SER A 371 -15.15 27.00 34.69
N GLN A 372 -16.29 27.15 35.31
CA GLN A 372 -16.49 27.29 36.75
C GLN A 372 -17.14 26.04 37.37
N ASN A 373 -17.48 25.06 36.54
CA ASN A 373 -18.17 23.86 37.00
C ASN A 373 -17.17 22.72 37.24
N GLN A 374 -17.37 22.01 38.33
CA GLN A 374 -16.60 20.86 38.73
C GLN A 374 -17.51 19.64 38.85
N ILE A 375 -17.09 18.54 38.24
CA ILE A 375 -17.76 17.24 38.39
C ILE A 375 -16.73 16.28 39.01
N GLN A 376 -17.09 15.66 40.11
CA GLN A 376 -16.40 14.51 40.65
C GLN A 376 -17.32 13.31 40.58
N ALA A 377 -16.81 12.19 40.09
CA ALA A 377 -17.56 10.98 40.02
C ALA A 377 -16.71 9.79 40.45
N SER A 378 -17.28 8.95 41.31
CA SER A 378 -16.76 7.62 41.64
C SER A 378 -17.96 6.73 41.87
N GLY A 379 -17.98 5.59 41.22
CA GLY A 379 -19.06 4.62 41.32
C GLY A 379 -19.42 3.99 39.99
N ASN A 380 -20.47 3.21 40.03
CA ASN A 380 -20.99 2.46 38.88
C ASN A 380 -22.47 2.81 38.71
N ALA A 381 -22.87 3.14 37.49
CA ALA A 381 -24.26 3.41 37.14
C ALA A 381 -24.66 2.53 35.95
N GLN A 382 -25.80 1.88 36.07
CA GLN A 382 -26.40 1.04 35.02
C GLN A 382 -27.72 1.63 34.54
N ASN A 383 -28.08 1.39 33.29
CA ASN A 383 -29.32 1.86 32.68
C ASN A 383 -29.53 3.38 32.77
N LEU A 384 -28.51 4.16 32.48
CA LEU A 384 -28.59 5.61 32.48
C LEU A 384 -29.66 6.10 31.50
N ARG A 385 -30.66 6.81 32.03
CA ARG A 385 -31.65 7.58 31.25
C ARG A 385 -31.30 9.06 31.38
N VAL A 386 -30.78 9.67 30.33
CA VAL A 386 -30.62 11.13 30.32
C VAL A 386 -31.93 11.74 29.84
N LYS A 387 -32.64 12.45 30.69
CA LYS A 387 -33.70 13.39 30.28
C LYS A 387 -33.00 14.70 29.93
N ILE A 388 -33.03 15.10 28.67
CA ILE A 388 -32.65 16.42 28.19
C ILE A 388 -33.90 17.32 28.27
#